data_678225883db9d2b013dd50a6d433917d
#
_entry.id   678225883db9d2b013dd50a6d433917d
#
_cell.length_a   1.000
_cell.length_b   1.000
_cell.length_c   1.000
_cell.angle_alpha   90.00
_cell.angle_beta   90.00
_cell.angle_gamma   90.00
#
_symmetry.space_group_name_H-M   'P 1'
#
loop_
_entity.id
_entity.type
_entity.pdbx_description
1 polymer ?
#
loop_
_entity_poly.entity_id
_entity_poly.type
_entity_poly.pdbx_seq_one_letter_code
_entity_poly.pdbx_strand_id
1 'polypeptide(L)'
;MKAFLILADGTVFEGKSIGATGSTIGETVFTTGMTGYLETLTDPSYYGQIVTQTFPLIGNYGDIPLDYESKKSWVRGYIVRELCEQPSNFRCSGQLNNFLKAQGIIGICGIDTRALTKRLRESGVMNGMIVSGKNADNLRPNEFLEKIKSYKIESAVERVQNNAFDNCHAELVSASINKIPKQVRNDKIIHHIVLFDFGAKLNIQRELEKRGCKVTLVPYNTTAEEVLKMHPDGIMLSNGPGDPAENTGVIEEIRKLCEYNKQVVSIRPSAYSTTADGSTTRVIPIFGICLGHQMLALARGCKTSKLKYGHRGGNHPCKDTETGRVYITSQNHGYAVENTSLPHYAKMSFFNVNDGTVEGITYTDIPAFSVQFHPEACGGPHDTNFLFDRFLKMIIDSETSSELQGEINCYATK
;
A
#
# COMPACT_ATOMS: atom_id res chain seq x y z
N MET A 1 8.62 13.54 -30.74
CA MET A 1 9.94 12.88 -30.59
C MET A 1 9.68 11.37 -30.47
N LYS A 2 10.47 10.51 -31.14
CA LYS A 2 10.32 9.05 -31.07
C LYS A 2 10.68 8.52 -29.69
N ALA A 3 10.05 7.43 -29.30
CA ALA A 3 10.41 6.62 -28.14
C ALA A 3 10.18 5.14 -28.45
N PHE A 4 10.93 4.27 -27.74
CA PHE A 4 10.83 2.83 -27.88
C PHE A 4 10.71 2.19 -26.50
N LEU A 5 9.85 1.17 -26.40
CA LEU A 5 9.82 0.22 -25.28
C LEU A 5 10.45 -1.07 -25.78
N ILE A 6 11.49 -1.54 -25.10
CA ILE A 6 12.16 -2.81 -25.34
C ILE A 6 11.88 -3.73 -24.17
N LEU A 7 11.32 -4.91 -24.40
CA LEU A 7 11.07 -5.91 -23.36
C LEU A 7 12.22 -6.92 -23.28
N ALA A 8 12.32 -7.61 -22.14
CA ALA A 8 13.36 -8.62 -21.88
C ALA A 8 13.36 -9.80 -22.88
N ASP A 9 12.22 -10.05 -23.54
CA ASP A 9 12.09 -11.09 -24.57
C ASP A 9 12.48 -10.60 -25.98
N GLY A 10 12.97 -9.36 -26.11
CA GLY A 10 13.35 -8.71 -27.38
C GLY A 10 12.23 -8.03 -28.14
N THR A 11 10.99 -8.06 -27.63
CA THR A 11 9.88 -7.33 -28.26
C THR A 11 10.08 -5.82 -28.16
N VAL A 12 9.83 -5.12 -29.25
CA VAL A 12 9.97 -3.66 -29.33
C VAL A 12 8.65 -3.02 -29.75
N PHE A 13 8.24 -1.98 -29.02
CA PHE A 13 7.13 -1.11 -29.38
C PHE A 13 7.67 0.28 -29.69
N GLU A 14 7.31 0.82 -30.86
CA GLU A 14 7.62 2.21 -31.25
C GLU A 14 6.43 3.12 -30.94
N GLY A 15 6.70 4.30 -30.38
CA GLY A 15 5.71 5.30 -30.06
C GLY A 15 6.29 6.71 -29.96
N LYS A 16 5.60 7.59 -29.23
CA LYS A 16 5.98 8.98 -29.01
C LYS A 16 6.43 9.19 -27.56
N SER A 17 7.49 9.96 -27.36
CA SER A 17 7.99 10.36 -26.05
C SER A 17 7.02 11.28 -25.32
N ILE A 18 6.77 10.99 -24.06
CA ILE A 18 6.08 11.85 -23.10
C ILE A 18 6.92 11.98 -21.82
N GLY A 19 6.67 13.03 -21.03
CA GLY A 19 7.45 13.30 -19.83
C GLY A 19 8.90 13.72 -20.12
N ALA A 20 9.83 13.24 -19.30
CA ALA A 20 11.25 13.49 -19.46
C ALA A 20 11.85 12.67 -20.61
N THR A 21 13.00 13.11 -21.15
CA THR A 21 13.74 12.39 -22.20
C THR A 21 14.93 11.64 -21.61
N GLY A 22 15.28 10.50 -22.22
CA GLY A 22 16.41 9.67 -21.77
C GLY A 22 16.10 8.18 -21.88
N SER A 23 16.64 7.41 -20.94
CA SER A 23 16.38 5.98 -20.84
C SER A 23 16.16 5.53 -19.41
N THR A 24 15.25 4.57 -19.22
CA THR A 24 14.93 4.00 -17.90
C THR A 24 14.64 2.51 -18.02
N ILE A 25 15.02 1.73 -17.01
CA ILE A 25 14.74 0.29 -16.90
C ILE A 25 13.87 0.04 -15.68
N GLY A 26 12.93 -0.88 -15.79
CA GLY A 26 12.06 -1.31 -14.70
C GLY A 26 11.32 -2.60 -15.01
N GLU A 27 10.70 -3.19 -14.00
CA GLU A 27 9.74 -4.28 -14.20
C GLU A 27 8.48 -3.72 -14.86
N THR A 28 8.15 -4.19 -16.07
CA THR A 28 6.98 -3.71 -16.81
C THR A 28 5.72 -4.37 -16.30
N VAL A 29 4.82 -3.57 -15.77
CA VAL A 29 3.54 -4.00 -15.19
C VAL A 29 2.38 -3.27 -15.85
N PHE A 30 1.15 -3.73 -15.62
CA PHE A 30 -0.04 -3.03 -16.11
C PHE A 30 -1.08 -2.90 -15.00
N THR A 31 -1.87 -1.83 -15.07
CA THR A 31 -3.03 -1.60 -14.22
C THR A 31 -4.29 -1.46 -15.07
N THR A 32 -5.41 -1.97 -14.56
CA THR A 32 -6.71 -1.95 -15.25
C THR A 32 -7.64 -0.84 -14.73
N GLY A 33 -7.15 0.03 -13.85
CA GLY A 33 -7.91 1.18 -13.36
C GLY A 33 -8.28 2.15 -14.48
N MET A 34 -9.53 2.60 -14.50
CA MET A 34 -10.01 3.63 -15.44
C MET A 34 -9.72 5.05 -14.96
N THR A 35 -9.51 5.20 -13.65
CA THR A 35 -9.23 6.44 -12.92
C THR A 35 -8.05 6.21 -11.99
N GLY A 36 -7.60 7.24 -11.27
CA GLY A 36 -6.55 7.09 -10.27
C GLY A 36 -5.14 7.04 -10.85
N TYR A 37 -4.88 7.70 -11.97
CA TYR A 37 -3.53 7.70 -12.55
C TYR A 37 -2.53 8.53 -11.74
N LEU A 38 -2.96 9.56 -11.01
CA LEU A 38 -2.09 10.33 -10.12
C LEU A 38 -1.73 9.54 -8.88
N GLU A 39 -2.70 8.86 -8.31
CA GLU A 39 -2.52 7.92 -7.20
C GLU A 39 -1.54 6.81 -7.62
N THR A 40 -1.71 6.22 -8.81
CA THR A 40 -0.77 5.23 -9.36
C THR A 40 0.65 5.79 -9.49
N LEU A 41 0.81 7.00 -10.02
CA LEU A 41 2.12 7.62 -10.24
C LEU A 41 2.83 7.97 -8.94
N THR A 42 2.09 8.30 -7.89
CA THR A 42 2.61 8.72 -6.59
C THR A 42 2.57 7.62 -5.52
N ASP A 43 2.07 6.42 -5.85
CA ASP A 43 2.07 5.26 -4.95
C ASP A 43 3.49 4.65 -4.85
N PRO A 44 4.12 4.66 -3.65
CA PRO A 44 5.44 4.06 -3.45
C PRO A 44 5.53 2.59 -3.83
N SER A 45 4.40 1.85 -3.82
CA SER A 45 4.36 0.43 -4.19
C SER A 45 4.76 0.17 -5.65
N TYR A 46 4.78 1.19 -6.52
CA TYR A 46 5.30 1.09 -7.89
C TYR A 46 6.79 1.37 -8.02
N TYR A 47 7.53 1.50 -6.92
CA TYR A 47 8.97 1.69 -6.98
C TYR A 47 9.65 0.61 -7.83
N GLY A 48 10.52 1.05 -8.74
CA GLY A 48 11.25 0.13 -9.62
C GLY A 48 10.49 -0.35 -10.86
N GLN A 49 9.21 0.03 -11.04
CA GLN A 49 8.34 -0.48 -12.09
C GLN A 49 8.11 0.54 -13.21
N ILE A 50 7.93 0.03 -14.44
CA ILE A 50 7.39 0.75 -15.59
C ILE A 50 5.91 0.40 -15.69
N VAL A 51 5.05 1.39 -15.49
CA VAL A 51 3.60 1.17 -15.35
C VAL A 51 2.87 1.44 -16.65
N THR A 52 2.10 0.46 -17.12
CA THR A 52 1.22 0.57 -18.29
C THR A 52 -0.21 0.81 -17.82
N GLN A 53 -0.80 1.92 -18.27
CA GLN A 53 -2.25 2.15 -18.11
C GLN A 53 -2.98 1.47 -19.27
N THR A 54 -3.92 0.60 -18.95
CA THR A 54 -4.71 -0.10 -19.98
C THR A 54 -5.89 0.73 -20.48
N PHE A 55 -6.36 1.69 -19.67
CA PHE A 55 -7.39 2.62 -20.10
C PHE A 55 -6.85 3.50 -21.25
N PRO A 56 -7.60 3.67 -22.35
CA PRO A 56 -7.07 4.26 -23.58
C PRO A 56 -6.59 5.69 -23.44
N LEU A 57 -7.36 6.56 -22.76
CA LEU A 57 -7.07 7.98 -22.62
C LEU A 57 -6.69 8.32 -21.17
N ILE A 58 -5.47 8.77 -20.96
CA ILE A 58 -4.93 9.15 -19.64
C ILE A 58 -4.58 10.64 -19.61
N GLY A 59 -4.76 11.28 -18.45
CA GLY A 59 -4.50 12.70 -18.26
C GLY A 59 -5.74 13.60 -18.46
N ASN A 60 -6.91 13.01 -18.67
CA ASN A 60 -8.14 13.72 -19.00
C ASN A 60 -8.65 14.67 -17.91
N TYR A 61 -8.35 14.42 -16.64
CA TYR A 61 -8.65 15.33 -15.53
C TYR A 61 -7.43 16.13 -15.01
N GLY A 62 -6.27 15.98 -15.67
CA GLY A 62 -5.06 16.76 -15.43
C GLY A 62 -4.29 16.34 -14.19
N ASP A 63 -3.49 17.25 -13.69
CA ASP A 63 -2.72 17.12 -12.47
C ASP A 63 -3.50 17.72 -11.30
N ILE A 64 -3.66 16.93 -10.22
CA ILE A 64 -4.44 17.29 -9.02
C ILE A 64 -3.62 16.88 -7.78
N PRO A 65 -2.83 17.81 -7.19
CA PRO A 65 -1.94 17.48 -6.06
C PRO A 65 -2.65 16.89 -4.82
N LEU A 66 -3.93 17.17 -4.62
CA LEU A 66 -4.73 16.61 -3.54
C LEU A 66 -4.93 15.09 -3.66
N ASP A 67 -4.81 14.55 -4.89
CA ASP A 67 -4.97 13.12 -5.17
C ASP A 67 -3.65 12.35 -5.06
N TYR A 68 -2.54 13.02 -4.66
CA TYR A 68 -1.25 12.36 -4.47
C TYR A 68 -1.24 11.47 -3.22
N GLU A 69 -0.62 10.30 -3.37
CA GLU A 69 -0.40 9.32 -2.29
C GLU A 69 0.98 9.48 -1.61
N SER A 70 1.86 10.30 -2.20
CA SER A 70 3.16 10.69 -1.63
C SER A 70 3.69 11.96 -2.28
N LYS A 71 4.81 12.51 -1.78
CA LYS A 71 5.40 13.78 -2.24
C LYS A 71 5.94 13.74 -3.67
N LYS A 72 6.24 12.57 -4.22
CA LYS A 72 6.87 12.41 -5.54
C LYS A 72 6.37 11.17 -6.27
N SER A 73 6.67 11.08 -7.56
CA SER A 73 6.46 9.86 -8.30
C SER A 73 7.55 8.82 -8.00
N TRP A 74 7.16 7.55 -7.94
CA TRP A 74 8.04 6.42 -7.65
C TRP A 74 8.21 5.47 -8.83
N VAL A 75 7.40 5.64 -9.90
CA VAL A 75 7.51 4.82 -11.09
C VAL A 75 8.82 5.09 -11.84
N ARG A 76 9.38 4.07 -12.46
CA ARG A 76 10.55 4.19 -13.33
C ARG A 76 10.20 4.75 -14.68
N GLY A 77 9.03 4.40 -15.18
CA GLY A 77 8.56 4.86 -16.48
C GLY A 77 7.05 4.71 -16.60
N TYR A 78 6.47 5.36 -17.60
CA TYR A 78 5.04 5.41 -17.77
C TYR A 78 4.63 5.15 -19.21
N ILE A 79 3.65 4.26 -19.39
CA ILE A 79 3.17 3.83 -20.70
C ILE A 79 1.67 4.07 -20.79
N VAL A 80 1.27 4.81 -21.82
CA VAL A 80 -0.15 5.08 -22.13
C VAL A 80 -0.42 4.88 -23.61
N ARG A 81 -1.65 4.54 -23.97
CA ARG A 81 -2.05 4.50 -25.37
C ARG A 81 -2.18 5.92 -25.91
N GLU A 82 -2.92 6.78 -25.21
CA GLU A 82 -3.17 8.17 -25.57
C GLU A 82 -3.04 9.07 -24.34
N LEU A 83 -2.34 10.19 -24.52
CA LEU A 83 -2.17 11.20 -23.47
C LEU A 83 -3.06 12.41 -23.81
N CYS A 84 -3.92 12.81 -22.88
CA CYS A 84 -4.75 14.00 -23.01
C CYS A 84 -3.89 15.27 -22.92
N GLU A 85 -3.92 16.09 -23.95
CA GLU A 85 -3.18 17.36 -24.01
C GLU A 85 -3.97 18.52 -23.37
N GLN A 86 -5.30 18.44 -23.37
CA GLN A 86 -6.18 19.47 -22.82
C GLN A 86 -7.13 18.87 -21.77
N PRO A 87 -6.65 18.73 -20.52
CA PRO A 87 -7.46 18.19 -19.44
C PRO A 87 -8.63 19.13 -19.08
N SER A 88 -9.74 18.55 -18.64
CA SER A 88 -10.91 19.28 -18.21
C SER A 88 -11.43 18.74 -16.87
N ASN A 89 -11.15 19.46 -15.80
CA ASN A 89 -11.64 19.18 -14.44
C ASN A 89 -11.53 20.44 -13.58
N PHE A 90 -12.50 20.71 -12.73
CA PHE A 90 -12.50 21.89 -11.86
C PHE A 90 -11.36 21.92 -10.83
N ARG A 91 -10.75 20.75 -10.50
CA ARG A 91 -9.60 20.63 -9.61
C ARG A 91 -8.25 20.61 -10.35
N CYS A 92 -8.26 20.64 -11.68
CA CYS A 92 -7.06 20.56 -12.49
C CYS A 92 -6.13 21.75 -12.26
N SER A 93 -4.89 21.49 -11.85
CA SER A 93 -3.83 22.49 -11.68
C SER A 93 -2.80 22.48 -12.80
N GLY A 94 -2.78 21.46 -13.65
CA GLY A 94 -1.80 21.33 -14.72
C GLY A 94 -2.03 20.13 -15.64
N GLN A 95 -1.16 19.99 -16.62
CA GLN A 95 -1.16 18.84 -17.54
C GLN A 95 -0.31 17.71 -17.00
N LEU A 96 -0.75 16.47 -17.18
CA LEU A 96 -0.01 15.27 -16.78
C LEU A 96 1.40 15.20 -17.41
N ASN A 97 1.57 15.64 -18.66
CA ASN A 97 2.88 15.67 -19.31
C ASN A 97 3.89 16.57 -18.58
N ASN A 98 3.42 17.70 -18.06
CA ASN A 98 4.26 18.61 -17.28
C ASN A 98 4.62 18.02 -15.91
N PHE A 99 3.68 17.34 -15.25
CA PHE A 99 3.95 16.57 -14.05
C PHE A 99 5.05 15.51 -14.29
N LEU A 100 4.90 14.68 -15.34
CA LEU A 100 5.89 13.66 -15.68
C LEU A 100 7.28 14.27 -15.93
N LYS A 101 7.36 15.42 -16.63
CA LYS A 101 8.63 16.14 -16.85
C LYS A 101 9.23 16.64 -15.54
N ALA A 102 8.43 17.28 -14.70
CA ALA A 102 8.88 17.83 -13.42
C ALA A 102 9.40 16.72 -12.47
N GLN A 103 8.78 15.54 -12.52
CA GLN A 103 9.19 14.37 -11.75
C GLN A 103 10.32 13.55 -12.40
N GLY A 104 10.81 13.94 -13.58
CA GLY A 104 11.85 13.21 -14.32
C GLY A 104 11.41 11.86 -14.85
N ILE A 105 10.10 11.63 -15.01
CA ILE A 105 9.56 10.35 -15.48
C ILE A 105 9.61 10.27 -16.99
N ILE A 106 10.29 9.24 -17.50
CA ILE A 106 10.37 8.92 -18.92
C ILE A 106 9.17 8.09 -19.31
N GLY A 107 8.43 8.52 -20.35
CA GLY A 107 7.25 7.80 -20.78
C GLY A 107 7.14 7.66 -22.29
N ILE A 108 6.22 6.79 -22.70
CA ILE A 108 5.88 6.51 -24.09
C ILE A 108 4.36 6.45 -24.26
N CYS A 109 3.86 7.10 -25.32
CA CYS A 109 2.47 6.98 -25.74
C CYS A 109 2.37 6.55 -27.23
N GLY A 110 1.15 6.21 -27.67
CA GLY A 110 0.88 5.82 -29.05
C GLY A 110 1.24 4.37 -29.36
N ILE A 111 1.54 3.53 -28.38
CA ILE A 111 1.78 2.10 -28.57
C ILE A 111 0.49 1.29 -28.38
N ASP A 112 0.48 0.07 -28.86
CA ASP A 112 -0.60 -0.89 -28.59
C ASP A 112 -0.50 -1.46 -27.16
N THR A 113 -1.08 -0.74 -26.20
CA THR A 113 -1.11 -1.15 -24.79
C THR A 113 -1.88 -2.45 -24.57
N ARG A 114 -2.85 -2.79 -25.44
CA ARG A 114 -3.59 -4.06 -25.40
C ARG A 114 -2.69 -5.24 -25.77
N ALA A 115 -1.90 -5.13 -26.84
CA ALA A 115 -0.92 -6.15 -27.22
C ALA A 115 0.13 -6.34 -26.13
N LEU A 116 0.66 -5.24 -25.56
CA LEU A 116 1.60 -5.28 -24.42
C LEU A 116 0.98 -5.99 -23.23
N THR A 117 -0.22 -5.61 -22.80
CA THR A 117 -0.92 -6.22 -21.66
C THR A 117 -1.18 -7.71 -21.88
N LYS A 118 -1.61 -8.11 -23.09
CA LYS A 118 -1.80 -9.52 -23.45
C LYS A 118 -0.50 -10.30 -23.27
N ARG A 119 0.62 -9.77 -23.75
CA ARG A 119 1.94 -10.38 -23.64
C ARG A 119 2.37 -10.56 -22.18
N LEU A 120 2.23 -9.53 -21.35
CA LEU A 120 2.56 -9.58 -19.92
C LEU A 120 1.66 -10.58 -19.18
N ARG A 121 0.38 -10.70 -19.54
CA ARG A 121 -0.52 -11.68 -18.95
C ARG A 121 -0.15 -13.12 -19.33
N GLU A 122 0.24 -13.36 -20.58
CA GLU A 122 0.58 -14.69 -21.09
C GLU A 122 1.95 -15.15 -20.62
N SER A 123 2.96 -14.27 -20.63
CA SER A 123 4.35 -14.61 -20.31
C SER A 123 4.73 -14.32 -18.85
N GLY A 124 3.91 -13.55 -18.13
CA GLY A 124 4.23 -12.98 -16.82
C GLY A 124 4.82 -11.57 -16.96
N VAL A 125 4.91 -10.85 -15.83
CA VAL A 125 5.62 -9.56 -15.80
C VAL A 125 7.08 -9.78 -16.18
N MET A 126 7.64 -8.81 -16.90
CA MET A 126 9.04 -8.86 -17.34
C MET A 126 9.67 -7.48 -17.31
N ASN A 127 10.99 -7.45 -17.25
CA ASN A 127 11.71 -6.20 -17.32
C ASN A 127 11.57 -5.56 -18.70
N GLY A 128 11.58 -4.24 -18.72
CA GLY A 128 11.59 -3.46 -19.95
C GLY A 128 12.45 -2.20 -19.81
N MET A 129 12.72 -1.58 -20.95
CA MET A 129 13.47 -0.32 -21.03
C MET A 129 12.71 0.64 -21.94
N ILE A 130 12.46 1.86 -21.46
CA ILE A 130 12.00 2.94 -22.32
C ILE A 130 13.21 3.78 -22.73
N VAL A 131 13.33 4.06 -24.02
CA VAL A 131 14.37 4.91 -24.61
C VAL A 131 13.71 6.01 -25.42
N SER A 132 14.11 7.26 -25.18
CA SER A 132 13.56 8.43 -25.88
C SER A 132 14.62 9.51 -26.13
N GLY A 133 14.30 10.49 -26.96
CA GLY A 133 15.20 11.58 -27.32
C GLY A 133 16.35 11.12 -28.20
N LYS A 134 17.51 11.77 -28.08
CA LYS A 134 18.70 11.45 -28.88
C LYS A 134 19.13 9.99 -28.78
N ASN A 135 18.83 9.33 -27.67
CA ASN A 135 19.16 7.93 -27.45
C ASN A 135 18.32 6.98 -28.34
N ALA A 136 17.22 7.47 -28.89
CA ALA A 136 16.32 6.69 -29.76
C ALA A 136 16.72 6.77 -31.25
N ASP A 137 17.57 7.72 -31.69
CA ASP A 137 17.85 7.99 -33.10
C ASP A 137 18.64 6.85 -33.79
N ASN A 138 19.50 6.13 -33.06
CA ASN A 138 20.28 4.99 -33.55
C ASN A 138 20.13 3.76 -32.67
N LEU A 139 18.90 3.48 -32.25
CA LEU A 139 18.60 2.41 -31.30
C LEU A 139 18.95 1.02 -31.88
N ARG A 140 19.72 0.26 -31.13
CA ARG A 140 20.01 -1.17 -31.35
C ARG A 140 19.47 -1.98 -30.19
N PRO A 141 18.25 -2.47 -30.29
CA PRO A 141 17.56 -3.11 -29.14
C PRO A 141 18.36 -4.25 -28.49
N ASN A 142 19.06 -5.05 -29.30
CA ASN A 142 19.82 -6.20 -28.82
C ASN A 142 20.97 -5.85 -27.85
N GLU A 143 21.53 -4.63 -27.96
CA GLU A 143 22.62 -4.19 -27.07
C GLU A 143 22.16 -3.98 -25.63
N PHE A 144 20.85 -3.84 -25.40
CA PHE A 144 20.25 -3.57 -24.08
C PHE A 144 19.66 -4.82 -23.41
N LEU A 145 19.51 -5.94 -24.14
CA LEU A 145 18.76 -7.10 -23.63
C LEU A 145 19.35 -7.69 -22.36
N GLU A 146 20.67 -7.83 -22.27
CA GLU A 146 21.32 -8.36 -21.06
C GLU A 146 21.12 -7.42 -19.86
N LYS A 147 21.22 -6.12 -20.07
CA LYS A 147 20.98 -5.11 -19.04
C LYS A 147 19.52 -5.12 -18.56
N ILE A 148 18.57 -5.31 -19.49
CA ILE A 148 17.14 -5.41 -19.17
C ILE A 148 16.87 -6.67 -18.36
N LYS A 149 17.39 -7.83 -18.80
CA LYS A 149 17.20 -9.13 -18.12
C LYS A 149 17.78 -9.14 -16.71
N SER A 150 18.95 -8.52 -16.51
CA SER A 150 19.62 -8.50 -15.20
C SER A 150 19.03 -7.52 -14.19
N TYR A 151 18.10 -6.65 -14.59
CA TYR A 151 17.50 -5.67 -13.68
C TYR A 151 16.71 -6.38 -12.57
N LYS A 152 16.94 -5.94 -11.33
CA LYS A 152 16.22 -6.37 -10.12
C LYS A 152 15.82 -5.17 -9.28
N ILE A 153 14.70 -5.29 -8.61
CA ILE A 153 14.27 -4.34 -7.60
C ILE A 153 14.81 -4.86 -6.27
N GLU A 154 15.74 -4.15 -5.67
CA GLU A 154 16.41 -4.54 -4.42
C GLU A 154 16.21 -3.44 -3.36
N SER A 155 16.11 -3.83 -2.08
CA SER A 155 15.94 -2.93 -0.92
C SER A 155 14.81 -1.92 -1.12
N ALA A 156 13.69 -2.36 -1.71
CA ALA A 156 12.65 -1.44 -2.16
C ALA A 156 12.05 -0.63 -1.01
N VAL A 157 11.80 -1.23 0.13
CA VAL A 157 11.25 -0.58 1.34
C VAL A 157 12.20 0.50 1.86
N GLU A 158 13.50 0.20 1.97
CA GLU A 158 14.53 1.16 2.41
C GLU A 158 14.56 2.40 1.50
N ARG A 159 14.40 2.21 0.18
CA ARG A 159 14.51 3.29 -0.81
C ARG A 159 13.28 4.18 -0.93
N VAL A 160 12.12 3.70 -0.50
CA VAL A 160 10.88 4.49 -0.56
C VAL A 160 10.52 5.17 0.75
N GLN A 161 11.35 5.05 1.77
CA GLN A 161 11.13 5.77 3.01
C GLN A 161 10.89 7.26 2.71
N ASN A 162 9.74 7.71 3.10
CA ASN A 162 9.44 9.13 3.11
C ASN A 162 10.17 9.75 4.33
N ASN A 163 11.46 10.01 4.17
CA ASN A 163 12.19 10.81 5.15
C ASN A 163 11.45 12.14 5.33
N ALA A 164 10.73 12.23 6.41
CA ALA A 164 9.88 13.33 6.82
C ALA A 164 8.60 13.52 6.01
N PHE A 165 7.51 13.12 6.60
CA PHE A 165 6.36 14.00 6.66
C PHE A 165 6.82 15.27 7.42
N ASP A 166 7.69 16.07 6.80
CA ASP A 166 7.96 17.41 7.26
C ASP A 166 6.61 18.14 7.32
N ASN A 167 6.41 18.91 8.38
CA ASN A 167 5.19 19.63 8.77
C ASN A 167 4.47 20.45 7.67
N CYS A 168 4.94 20.43 6.41
CA CYS A 168 4.35 21.14 5.27
C CYS A 168 2.98 20.59 4.85
N HIS A 169 2.61 19.34 5.15
CA HIS A 169 1.25 18.83 4.88
C HIS A 169 0.29 19.05 6.02
N ALA A 170 0.76 19.34 7.23
CA ALA A 170 -0.10 19.75 8.34
C ALA A 170 -0.92 21.01 7.99
N GLU A 171 -0.39 21.92 7.17
CA GLU A 171 -1.13 23.12 6.73
C GLU A 171 -2.22 22.81 5.71
N LEU A 172 -1.99 21.88 4.75
CA LEU A 172 -3.01 21.50 3.76
C LEU A 172 -4.11 20.63 4.39
N VAL A 173 -3.74 19.70 5.27
CA VAL A 173 -4.68 18.88 6.04
C VAL A 173 -5.42 19.74 7.07
N SER A 174 -4.72 20.65 7.74
CA SER A 174 -5.30 21.64 8.66
C SER A 174 -6.32 22.56 7.97
N ALA A 175 -6.06 22.98 6.73
CA ALA A 175 -7.01 23.76 5.92
C ALA A 175 -8.28 22.95 5.54
N SER A 176 -8.16 21.64 5.37
CA SER A 176 -9.29 20.73 5.09
C SER A 176 -10.10 20.41 6.35
N ILE A 177 -9.42 20.21 7.49
CA ILE A 177 -10.04 19.94 8.80
C ILE A 177 -10.80 21.17 9.33
N ASN A 178 -10.35 22.39 9.01
CA ASN A 178 -11.07 23.62 9.40
C ASN A 178 -12.43 23.81 8.70
N LYS A 179 -12.76 23.01 7.70
CA LYS A 179 -14.08 22.98 7.03
C LYS A 179 -15.06 21.97 7.66
N ILE A 180 -14.63 21.14 8.62
CA ILE A 180 -15.54 20.28 9.39
C ILE A 180 -16.24 21.17 10.44
N PRO A 181 -17.58 21.19 10.51
CA PRO A 181 -18.29 21.98 11.49
C PRO A 181 -17.81 21.68 12.91
N LYS A 182 -17.54 22.73 13.71
CA LYS A 182 -17.07 22.65 15.11
C LYS A 182 -17.95 21.83 16.07
N GLN A 183 -19.06 21.30 15.60
CA GLN A 183 -20.04 20.53 16.38
C GLN A 183 -19.68 19.08 16.67
N VAL A 184 -18.55 18.56 16.14
CA VAL A 184 -18.08 17.18 16.37
C VAL A 184 -16.83 17.13 17.27
N ARG A 185 -16.39 18.25 17.83
CA ARG A 185 -15.35 18.28 18.88
C ARG A 185 -15.99 18.10 20.26
N ASN A 186 -16.52 16.94 20.53
CA ASN A 186 -16.67 16.46 21.90
C ASN A 186 -15.36 15.74 22.29
N ASP A 187 -14.95 15.89 23.55
CA ASP A 187 -13.76 15.34 24.22
C ASP A 187 -13.65 13.81 24.05
N LYS A 188 -13.41 13.34 22.82
CA LYS A 188 -13.24 11.91 22.53
C LYS A 188 -11.78 11.54 22.70
N ILE A 189 -11.56 10.47 23.43
CA ILE A 189 -10.31 9.71 23.52
C ILE A 189 -9.67 9.64 22.13
N ILE A 190 -8.49 10.26 22.00
CA ILE A 190 -7.71 10.23 20.75
C ILE A 190 -6.85 8.97 20.81
N HIS A 191 -7.21 7.95 20.05
CA HIS A 191 -6.36 6.75 19.95
C HIS A 191 -5.03 7.07 19.28
N HIS A 192 -3.94 6.63 19.87
CA HIS A 192 -2.59 6.77 19.35
C HIS A 192 -2.23 5.56 18.50
N ILE A 193 -2.07 5.75 17.20
CA ILE A 193 -1.69 4.70 16.24
C ILE A 193 -0.25 4.90 15.82
N VAL A 194 0.57 3.86 15.97
CA VAL A 194 1.91 3.80 15.35
C VAL A 194 1.76 3.16 13.98
N LEU A 195 2.14 3.91 12.94
CA LEU A 195 2.10 3.49 11.54
C LEU A 195 3.53 3.24 11.04
N PHE A 196 3.85 1.99 10.72
CA PHE A 196 5.13 1.65 10.07
C PHE A 196 5.14 2.13 8.62
N ASP A 197 6.18 2.87 8.23
CA ASP A 197 6.38 3.35 6.86
C ASP A 197 7.19 2.35 6.03
N PHE A 198 6.51 1.47 5.31
CA PHE A 198 7.11 0.60 4.30
C PHE A 198 7.03 1.20 2.89
N GLY A 199 6.61 2.42 2.77
CA GLY A 199 6.16 3.15 1.59
C GLY A 199 4.68 3.47 1.73
N ALA A 200 4.30 4.04 2.88
CA ALA A 200 2.93 4.31 3.24
C ALA A 200 2.28 5.32 2.29
N LYS A 201 1.09 4.99 1.81
CA LYS A 201 0.22 5.96 1.14
C LYS A 201 -0.34 6.95 2.14
N LEU A 202 -0.40 8.23 1.75
CA LEU A 202 -0.96 9.30 2.56
C LEU A 202 -2.41 9.02 2.99
N ASN A 203 -3.18 8.32 2.17
CA ASN A 203 -4.57 8.02 2.51
C ASN A 203 -4.72 7.06 3.69
N ILE A 204 -3.76 6.19 4.00
CA ILE A 204 -3.79 5.38 5.23
C ILE A 204 -3.81 6.30 6.46
N GLN A 205 -2.91 7.27 6.50
CA GLN A 205 -2.86 8.25 7.59
C GLN A 205 -4.15 9.11 7.61
N ARG A 206 -4.58 9.63 6.45
CA ARG A 206 -5.81 10.44 6.33
C ARG A 206 -7.05 9.70 6.84
N GLU A 207 -7.19 8.41 6.55
CA GLU A 207 -8.33 7.61 7.01
C GLU A 207 -8.33 7.39 8.53
N LEU A 208 -7.17 7.23 9.15
CA LEU A 208 -7.04 7.17 10.61
C LEU A 208 -7.34 8.54 11.26
N GLU A 209 -6.77 9.61 10.72
CA GLU A 209 -6.97 10.98 11.23
C GLU A 209 -8.43 11.44 11.10
N LYS A 210 -9.13 11.12 10.01
CA LYS A 210 -10.58 11.36 9.84
C LYS A 210 -11.41 10.73 10.94
N ARG A 211 -10.93 9.62 11.53
CA ARG A 211 -11.57 8.91 12.63
C ARG A 211 -11.11 9.37 14.01
N GLY A 212 -10.35 10.48 14.07
CA GLY A 212 -9.89 11.10 15.32
C GLY A 212 -8.65 10.44 15.92
N CYS A 213 -7.91 9.64 15.17
CA CYS A 213 -6.66 9.06 15.65
C CYS A 213 -5.50 10.06 15.58
N LYS A 214 -4.59 9.99 16.56
CA LYS A 214 -3.26 10.57 16.48
C LYS A 214 -2.33 9.53 15.82
N VAL A 215 -1.77 9.83 14.67
CA VAL A 215 -0.89 8.90 13.95
C VAL A 215 0.57 9.32 14.15
N THR A 216 1.40 8.37 14.61
CA THR A 216 2.86 8.51 14.64
C THR A 216 3.44 7.61 13.55
N LEU A 217 3.97 8.21 12.50
CA LEU A 217 4.68 7.50 11.45
C LEU A 217 6.08 7.15 11.94
N VAL A 218 6.47 5.88 11.80
CA VAL A 218 7.79 5.39 12.19
C VAL A 218 8.52 4.75 11.01
N PRO A 219 9.86 4.84 10.95
CA PRO A 219 10.65 4.17 9.93
C PRO A 219 10.41 2.65 9.89
N TYR A 220 10.63 2.03 8.71
CA TYR A 220 10.43 0.58 8.50
C TYR A 220 11.25 -0.29 9.48
N ASN A 221 12.41 0.17 9.89
CA ASN A 221 13.37 -0.53 10.75
C ASN A 221 13.23 -0.20 12.24
N THR A 222 12.14 0.47 12.63
CA THR A 222 11.82 0.72 14.05
C THR A 222 11.63 -0.60 14.77
N THR A 223 12.29 -0.75 15.92
CA THR A 223 12.24 -1.98 16.72
C THR A 223 10.93 -2.12 17.48
N ALA A 224 10.56 -3.34 17.82
CA ALA A 224 9.39 -3.62 18.64
C ALA A 224 9.46 -2.91 20.01
N GLU A 225 10.65 -2.85 20.60
CA GLU A 225 10.88 -2.17 21.89
C GLU A 225 10.61 -0.65 21.78
N GLU A 226 11.09 -0.01 20.71
CA GLU A 226 10.82 1.42 20.46
C GLU A 226 9.33 1.69 20.27
N VAL A 227 8.63 0.83 19.52
CA VAL A 227 7.17 0.93 19.33
C VAL A 227 6.44 0.79 20.67
N LEU A 228 6.78 -0.20 21.48
CA LEU A 228 6.15 -0.42 22.77
C LEU A 228 6.38 0.74 23.76
N LYS A 229 7.56 1.39 23.72
CA LYS A 229 7.86 2.62 24.48
C LYS A 229 6.99 3.83 24.10
N MET A 230 6.42 3.84 22.91
CA MET A 230 5.49 4.90 22.46
C MET A 230 4.07 4.71 23.03
N HIS A 231 3.80 3.58 23.70
CA HIS A 231 2.50 3.22 24.27
C HIS A 231 1.34 3.39 23.27
N PRO A 232 1.40 2.79 22.05
CA PRO A 232 0.35 2.92 21.06
C PRO A 232 -0.92 2.18 21.47
N ASP A 233 -2.09 2.68 21.08
CA ASP A 233 -3.37 2.01 21.20
C ASP A 233 -3.57 0.96 20.11
N GLY A 234 -2.91 1.14 18.96
CA GLY A 234 -2.91 0.21 17.83
C GLY A 234 -1.68 0.37 16.95
N ILE A 235 -1.36 -0.68 16.22
CA ILE A 235 -0.25 -0.71 15.26
C ILE A 235 -0.81 -0.93 13.86
N MET A 236 -0.41 -0.06 12.93
CA MET A 236 -0.71 -0.18 11.50
C MET A 236 0.56 -0.52 10.73
N LEU A 237 0.51 -1.57 9.92
CA LEU A 237 1.56 -1.96 8.99
C LEU A 237 1.16 -1.52 7.59
N SER A 238 1.89 -0.56 7.02
CA SER A 238 1.50 0.06 5.75
C SER A 238 1.71 -0.85 4.54
N ASN A 239 1.23 -0.40 3.40
CA ASN A 239 1.62 -0.90 2.08
C ASN A 239 3.09 -0.56 1.77
N GLY A 240 3.61 -1.13 0.68
CA GLY A 240 4.95 -0.84 0.18
C GLY A 240 5.34 -1.68 -1.03
N PRO A 241 6.51 -1.42 -1.63
CA PRO A 241 7.02 -2.12 -2.79
C PRO A 241 7.87 -3.34 -2.44
N GLY A 242 8.18 -4.15 -3.47
CA GLY A 242 9.23 -5.16 -3.45
C GLY A 242 8.76 -6.55 -3.03
N ASP A 243 9.73 -7.41 -2.77
CA ASP A 243 9.52 -8.76 -2.24
C ASP A 243 9.40 -8.69 -0.70
N PRO A 244 8.28 -9.15 -0.11
CA PRO A 244 8.14 -9.14 1.35
C PRO A 244 9.23 -9.94 2.06
N ALA A 245 9.70 -11.03 1.46
CA ALA A 245 10.69 -11.93 2.07
C ALA A 245 12.11 -11.31 2.19
N GLU A 246 12.41 -10.24 1.45
CA GLU A 246 13.69 -9.52 1.58
C GLU A 246 13.79 -8.75 2.90
N ASN A 247 12.67 -8.46 3.57
CA ASN A 247 12.60 -7.59 4.75
C ASN A 247 12.72 -8.40 6.07
N THR A 248 13.71 -9.28 6.18
CA THR A 248 13.86 -10.23 7.29
C THR A 248 13.93 -9.56 8.66
N GLY A 249 14.63 -8.42 8.78
CA GLY A 249 14.71 -7.63 10.02
C GLY A 249 13.35 -7.09 10.45
N VAL A 250 12.58 -6.54 9.52
CA VAL A 250 11.22 -6.02 9.79
C VAL A 250 10.28 -7.14 10.20
N ILE A 251 10.33 -8.28 9.51
CA ILE A 251 9.53 -9.47 9.83
C ILE A 251 9.82 -9.93 11.26
N GLU A 252 11.08 -9.89 11.69
CA GLU A 252 11.46 -10.26 13.05
C GLU A 252 10.89 -9.29 14.10
N GLU A 253 10.93 -7.98 13.84
CA GLU A 253 10.34 -7.00 14.76
C GLU A 253 8.80 -7.14 14.84
N ILE A 254 8.13 -7.39 13.70
CA ILE A 254 6.68 -7.70 13.70
C ILE A 254 6.40 -8.99 14.51
N ARG A 255 7.26 -10.01 14.39
CA ARG A 255 7.13 -11.24 15.20
C ARG A 255 7.20 -10.96 16.70
N LYS A 256 8.15 -10.13 17.14
CA LYS A 256 8.27 -9.72 18.55
C LYS A 256 7.01 -9.00 19.06
N LEU A 257 6.42 -8.11 18.24
CA LEU A 257 5.14 -7.47 18.57
C LEU A 257 3.98 -8.48 18.70
N CYS A 258 3.95 -9.48 17.82
CA CYS A 258 2.97 -10.56 17.90
C CYS A 258 3.17 -11.44 19.16
N GLU A 259 4.41 -11.77 19.51
CA GLU A 259 4.73 -12.54 20.71
C GLU A 259 4.42 -11.74 21.98
N TYR A 260 4.66 -10.43 22.00
CA TYR A 260 4.21 -9.56 23.09
C TYR A 260 2.70 -9.69 23.30
N ASN A 261 1.89 -9.53 22.25
CA ASN A 261 0.43 -9.68 22.33
C ASN A 261 0.03 -11.07 22.83
N LYS A 262 0.67 -12.11 22.35
CA LYS A 262 0.40 -13.50 22.75
C LYS A 262 0.69 -13.73 24.23
N GLN A 263 1.79 -13.18 24.74
CA GLN A 263 2.11 -13.23 26.16
C GLN A 263 1.05 -12.52 27.00
N VAL A 264 0.65 -11.30 26.60
CA VAL A 264 -0.39 -10.54 27.31
C VAL A 264 -1.71 -11.31 27.34
N VAL A 265 -2.16 -11.87 26.21
CA VAL A 265 -3.38 -12.69 26.11
C VAL A 265 -3.28 -13.95 26.97
N SER A 266 -2.11 -14.60 27.06
CA SER A 266 -1.92 -15.84 27.84
C SER A 266 -1.91 -15.62 29.34
N ILE A 267 -1.43 -14.46 29.81
CA ILE A 267 -1.37 -14.13 31.25
C ILE A 267 -2.75 -13.77 31.78
N ARG A 268 -3.60 -13.15 30.97
CA ARG A 268 -5.00 -12.83 31.28
C ARG A 268 -5.88 -12.82 30.05
N PRO A 269 -7.07 -13.44 30.10
CA PRO A 269 -8.09 -13.30 29.05
C PRO A 269 -8.69 -11.89 28.94
N SER A 270 -8.43 -10.99 29.91
CA SER A 270 -8.86 -9.60 29.92
C SER A 270 -7.73 -8.65 29.52
N ALA A 271 -8.04 -7.64 28.71
CA ALA A 271 -7.11 -6.84 27.92
C ALA A 271 -6.10 -5.95 28.67
N TYR A 272 -6.17 -5.84 29.99
CA TYR A 272 -5.25 -5.05 30.83
C TYR A 272 -4.68 -5.83 32.01
N SER A 273 -3.40 -5.69 32.28
CA SER A 273 -2.75 -6.15 33.50
C SER A 273 -1.86 -5.03 34.03
N THR A 274 -2.09 -4.60 35.26
CA THR A 274 -1.13 -3.80 36.01
C THR A 274 -0.21 -4.75 36.75
N THR A 275 1.09 -4.68 36.46
CA THR A 275 2.12 -5.47 37.19
C THR A 275 2.35 -4.88 38.58
N ALA A 276 2.99 -5.64 39.48
CA ALA A 276 3.25 -5.21 40.85
C ALA A 276 4.11 -3.92 40.95
N ASP A 277 4.83 -3.58 39.90
CA ASP A 277 5.62 -2.33 39.76
C ASP A 277 4.82 -1.14 39.19
N GLY A 278 3.49 -1.30 38.97
CA GLY A 278 2.60 -0.26 38.44
C GLY A 278 2.64 -0.11 36.93
N SER A 279 3.41 -0.93 36.19
CA SER A 279 3.37 -0.92 34.73
C SER A 279 2.10 -1.60 34.21
N THR A 280 1.43 -0.96 33.28
CA THR A 280 0.20 -1.49 32.64
C THR A 280 0.59 -2.17 31.35
N THR A 281 0.41 -3.49 31.25
CA THR A 281 0.50 -4.23 30.00
C THR A 281 -0.88 -4.33 29.36
N ARG A 282 -0.99 -4.01 28.08
CA ARG A 282 -2.23 -4.13 27.32
C ARG A 282 -1.99 -4.81 25.97
N VAL A 283 -2.99 -5.43 25.47
CA VAL A 283 -3.00 -5.98 24.13
C VAL A 283 -3.09 -4.85 23.13
N ILE A 284 -2.26 -4.88 22.08
CA ILE A 284 -2.20 -3.83 21.07
C ILE A 284 -2.67 -4.40 19.72
N PRO A 285 -3.88 -4.05 19.25
CA PRO A 285 -4.37 -4.50 17.95
C PRO A 285 -3.44 -4.15 16.79
N ILE A 286 -3.30 -5.08 15.83
CA ILE A 286 -2.45 -4.92 14.65
C ILE A 286 -3.30 -5.03 13.39
N PHE A 287 -3.18 -4.05 12.48
CA PHE A 287 -3.78 -4.10 11.17
C PHE A 287 -2.71 -3.94 10.07
N GLY A 288 -2.64 -4.89 9.10
CA GLY A 288 -1.70 -4.86 7.98
C GLY A 288 -2.38 -4.69 6.63
N ILE A 289 -1.83 -3.80 5.78
CA ILE A 289 -2.33 -3.52 4.43
C ILE A 289 -1.27 -3.88 3.39
N CYS A 290 -1.62 -4.65 2.38
CA CYS A 290 -0.82 -5.03 1.21
C CYS A 290 0.54 -5.63 1.62
N LEU A 291 1.67 -4.91 1.54
CA LEU A 291 2.96 -5.40 2.02
C LEU A 291 2.94 -5.71 3.53
N GLY A 292 2.26 -4.87 4.33
CA GLY A 292 2.08 -5.11 5.76
C GLY A 292 1.30 -6.39 6.06
N HIS A 293 0.32 -6.74 5.23
CA HIS A 293 -0.35 -8.04 5.29
C HIS A 293 0.63 -9.19 5.04
N GLN A 294 1.46 -9.09 4.01
CA GLN A 294 2.42 -10.13 3.64
C GLN A 294 3.51 -10.29 4.71
N MET A 295 4.06 -9.18 5.23
CA MET A 295 5.06 -9.22 6.30
C MET A 295 4.49 -9.77 7.61
N LEU A 296 3.26 -9.41 7.98
CA LEU A 296 2.58 -9.98 9.14
C LEU A 296 2.37 -11.48 8.96
N ALA A 297 1.95 -11.92 7.78
CA ALA A 297 1.79 -13.34 7.47
C ALA A 297 3.12 -14.10 7.58
N LEU A 298 4.23 -13.56 7.03
CA LEU A 298 5.57 -14.13 7.17
C LEU A 298 6.04 -14.18 8.63
N ALA A 299 5.82 -13.12 9.41
CA ALA A 299 6.11 -13.08 10.84
C ALA A 299 5.34 -14.15 11.61
N ARG A 300 4.16 -14.54 11.12
CA ARG A 300 3.29 -15.58 11.70
C ARG A 300 3.50 -16.96 11.07
N GLY A 301 4.58 -17.17 10.31
CA GLY A 301 4.97 -18.48 9.78
C GLY A 301 4.32 -18.90 8.46
N CYS A 302 3.57 -18.00 7.82
CA CYS A 302 3.08 -18.22 6.46
C CYS A 302 4.20 -18.07 5.44
N LYS A 303 3.92 -18.45 4.18
CA LYS A 303 4.80 -18.26 3.03
C LYS A 303 4.16 -17.31 2.03
N THR A 304 4.98 -16.65 1.24
CA THR A 304 4.55 -15.81 0.12
C THR A 304 5.17 -16.31 -1.19
N SER A 305 4.46 -16.09 -2.30
CA SER A 305 4.96 -16.42 -3.63
C SER A 305 4.66 -15.29 -4.62
N LYS A 306 5.51 -15.17 -5.65
CA LYS A 306 5.33 -14.18 -6.72
C LYS A 306 4.23 -14.64 -7.66
N LEU A 307 3.25 -13.76 -7.90
CA LEU A 307 2.19 -13.98 -8.88
C LEU A 307 2.74 -13.78 -10.30
N LYS A 308 2.14 -14.47 -11.28
CA LYS A 308 2.57 -14.40 -12.68
C LYS A 308 2.58 -12.98 -13.25
N TYR A 309 1.54 -12.19 -12.96
CA TYR A 309 1.41 -10.79 -13.38
C TYR A 309 0.88 -9.86 -12.28
N GLY A 310 0.56 -10.41 -11.11
CA GLY A 310 0.05 -9.66 -9.96
C GLY A 310 -1.38 -9.16 -10.15
N HIS A 311 -1.93 -8.54 -9.09
CA HIS A 311 -3.22 -7.86 -9.14
C HIS A 311 -3.00 -6.34 -9.10
N ARG A 312 -3.48 -5.62 -10.13
CA ARG A 312 -3.39 -4.17 -10.21
C ARG A 312 -4.62 -3.58 -10.88
N GLY A 313 -5.32 -2.71 -10.16
CA GLY A 313 -6.54 -2.02 -10.61
C GLY A 313 -7.59 -1.90 -9.52
N GLY A 314 -8.66 -1.17 -9.81
CA GLY A 314 -9.77 -0.93 -8.87
C GLY A 314 -11.01 -1.82 -9.12
N ASN A 315 -10.84 -2.99 -9.71
CA ASN A 315 -11.95 -3.85 -10.16
C ASN A 315 -11.78 -5.33 -9.77
N HIS A 316 -11.07 -5.60 -8.67
CA HIS A 316 -10.84 -6.96 -8.19
C HIS A 316 -11.90 -7.37 -7.17
N PRO A 317 -12.69 -8.42 -7.45
CA PRO A 317 -13.71 -8.90 -6.53
C PRO A 317 -13.08 -9.75 -5.43
N CYS A 318 -13.25 -9.34 -4.16
CA CYS A 318 -12.82 -10.09 -2.98
C CYS A 318 -14.04 -10.51 -2.16
N LYS A 319 -14.12 -11.79 -1.84
CA LYS A 319 -15.20 -12.35 -1.03
C LYS A 319 -14.78 -12.44 0.43
N ASP A 320 -15.58 -11.85 1.31
CA ASP A 320 -15.53 -12.04 2.74
C ASP A 320 -16.02 -13.45 3.09
N THR A 321 -15.21 -14.21 3.81
CA THR A 321 -15.51 -15.61 4.16
C THR A 321 -16.55 -15.73 5.27
N GLU A 322 -16.69 -14.71 6.12
CA GLU A 322 -17.61 -14.69 7.25
C GLU A 322 -19.03 -14.32 6.78
N THR A 323 -19.15 -13.24 6.03
CA THR A 323 -20.45 -12.73 5.58
C THR A 323 -20.91 -13.30 4.23
N GLY A 324 -19.97 -13.85 3.45
CA GLY A 324 -20.21 -14.30 2.08
C GLY A 324 -20.36 -13.16 1.06
N ARG A 325 -20.25 -11.89 1.49
CA ARG A 325 -20.38 -10.72 0.63
C ARG A 325 -19.14 -10.55 -0.25
N VAL A 326 -19.36 -10.12 -1.49
CA VAL A 326 -18.31 -9.76 -2.43
C VAL A 326 -18.17 -8.24 -2.46
N TYR A 327 -16.95 -7.77 -2.26
CA TYR A 327 -16.55 -6.36 -2.36
C TYR A 327 -15.68 -6.17 -3.60
N ILE A 328 -15.81 -5.02 -4.24
CA ILE A 328 -14.88 -4.63 -5.30
C ILE A 328 -13.73 -3.87 -4.64
N THR A 329 -12.49 -4.28 -4.91
CA THR A 329 -11.31 -3.79 -4.21
C THR A 329 -10.30 -3.17 -5.16
N SER A 330 -9.53 -2.23 -4.64
CA SER A 330 -8.35 -1.68 -5.29
C SER A 330 -7.12 -2.49 -4.89
N GLN A 331 -6.30 -2.87 -5.89
CA GLN A 331 -5.16 -3.74 -5.68
C GLN A 331 -3.91 -3.25 -6.40
N ASN A 332 -2.75 -3.45 -5.79
CA ASN A 332 -1.45 -3.22 -6.41
C ASN A 332 -0.39 -4.09 -5.72
N HIS A 333 -0.32 -5.36 -6.08
CA HIS A 333 0.68 -6.28 -5.53
C HIS A 333 1.15 -7.31 -6.55
N GLY A 334 2.42 -7.74 -6.42
CA GLY A 334 3.02 -8.80 -7.23
C GLY A 334 3.25 -10.10 -6.49
N TYR A 335 3.07 -10.11 -5.16
CA TYR A 335 3.21 -11.27 -4.28
C TYR A 335 1.91 -11.54 -3.55
N ALA A 336 1.69 -12.77 -3.12
CA ALA A 336 0.53 -13.16 -2.33
C ALA A 336 0.91 -14.20 -1.28
N VAL A 337 0.14 -14.27 -0.20
CA VAL A 337 0.27 -15.32 0.83
C VAL A 337 -0.26 -16.64 0.28
N GLU A 338 0.52 -17.72 0.48
CA GLU A 338 0.13 -19.08 0.07
C GLU A 338 -0.93 -19.65 1.02
N ASN A 339 -2.10 -19.97 0.49
CA ASN A 339 -3.20 -20.53 1.28
C ASN A 339 -2.80 -21.81 2.05
N THR A 340 -1.98 -22.66 1.42
CA THR A 340 -1.51 -23.92 2.01
C THR A 340 -0.55 -23.73 3.19
N SER A 341 -0.05 -22.52 3.40
CA SER A 341 0.88 -22.19 4.48
C SER A 341 0.23 -21.58 5.73
N LEU A 342 -1.09 -21.38 5.73
CA LEU A 342 -1.80 -20.79 6.85
C LEU A 342 -1.77 -21.72 8.08
N PRO A 343 -1.20 -21.31 9.24
CA PRO A 343 -1.24 -22.08 10.47
C PRO A 343 -2.66 -22.08 11.06
N HIS A 344 -2.95 -23.00 11.98
CA HIS A 344 -4.28 -23.21 12.57
C HIS A 344 -4.89 -21.96 13.25
N TYR A 345 -4.06 -21.04 13.70
CA TYR A 345 -4.47 -19.78 14.34
C TYR A 345 -4.64 -18.62 13.32
N ALA A 346 -4.43 -18.86 12.04
CA ALA A 346 -4.63 -17.88 10.96
C ALA A 346 -5.78 -18.36 10.08
N LYS A 347 -6.86 -17.56 10.02
CA LYS A 347 -8.03 -17.85 9.19
C LYS A 347 -8.07 -16.91 8.00
N MET A 348 -8.23 -17.44 6.79
CA MET A 348 -8.49 -16.64 5.60
C MET A 348 -9.82 -15.92 5.77
N SER A 349 -9.80 -14.58 5.84
CA SER A 349 -10.98 -13.73 6.00
C SER A 349 -11.49 -13.18 4.66
N PHE A 350 -10.61 -13.04 3.66
CA PHE A 350 -10.97 -12.65 2.31
C PHE A 350 -10.20 -13.48 1.29
N PHE A 351 -10.83 -13.75 0.13
CA PHE A 351 -10.16 -14.35 -1.02
C PHE A 351 -10.62 -13.69 -2.33
N ASN A 352 -9.74 -13.67 -3.33
CA ASN A 352 -10.06 -13.18 -4.67
C ASN A 352 -10.97 -14.16 -5.38
N VAL A 353 -12.11 -13.67 -5.88
CA VAL A 353 -13.13 -14.53 -6.54
C VAL A 353 -12.63 -15.09 -7.86
N ASN A 354 -11.69 -14.41 -8.53
CA ASN A 354 -11.21 -14.80 -9.86
C ASN A 354 -10.22 -15.98 -9.82
N ASP A 355 -9.35 -16.04 -8.80
CA ASP A 355 -8.25 -17.01 -8.76
C ASP A 355 -8.04 -17.69 -7.40
N GLY A 356 -8.84 -17.32 -6.38
CA GLY A 356 -8.75 -17.91 -5.05
C GLY A 356 -7.57 -17.44 -4.19
N THR A 357 -6.82 -16.43 -4.62
CA THR A 357 -5.71 -15.85 -3.87
C THR A 357 -6.16 -15.37 -2.50
N VAL A 358 -5.35 -15.58 -1.46
CA VAL A 358 -5.60 -15.07 -0.10
C VAL A 358 -5.56 -13.55 -0.12
N GLU A 359 -6.66 -12.92 0.25
CA GLU A 359 -6.84 -11.46 0.23
C GLU A 359 -7.03 -10.86 1.63
N GLY A 360 -7.10 -11.69 2.64
CA GLY A 360 -7.16 -11.26 4.02
C GLY A 360 -7.00 -12.40 5.00
N ILE A 361 -6.41 -12.08 6.16
CA ILE A 361 -6.19 -13.04 7.27
C ILE A 361 -6.65 -12.39 8.57
N THR A 362 -7.37 -13.17 9.40
CA THR A 362 -7.65 -12.84 10.80
C THR A 362 -6.94 -13.85 11.69
N TYR A 363 -6.24 -13.38 12.71
CA TYR A 363 -5.55 -14.21 13.69
C TYR A 363 -6.43 -14.44 14.90
N THR A 364 -6.47 -15.68 15.41
CA THR A 364 -7.38 -16.07 16.50
C THR A 364 -6.72 -16.08 17.87
N ASP A 365 -5.39 -16.03 17.92
CA ASP A 365 -4.58 -16.08 19.15
C ASP A 365 -4.03 -14.71 19.58
N ILE A 366 -4.17 -13.68 18.73
CA ILE A 366 -3.82 -12.29 18.99
C ILE A 366 -4.84 -11.36 18.30
N PRO A 367 -5.05 -10.14 18.78
CA PRO A 367 -5.94 -9.17 18.11
C PRO A 367 -5.26 -8.60 16.88
N ALA A 368 -5.22 -9.35 15.79
CA ALA A 368 -4.63 -8.91 14.55
C ALA A 368 -5.44 -9.39 13.34
N PHE A 369 -5.50 -8.55 12.33
CA PHE A 369 -5.98 -8.92 11.01
C PHE A 369 -5.25 -8.13 9.91
N SER A 370 -5.35 -8.60 8.69
CA SER A 370 -4.69 -7.95 7.57
C SER A 370 -5.42 -8.20 6.26
N VAL A 371 -5.26 -7.30 5.29
CA VAL A 371 -5.83 -7.41 3.96
C VAL A 371 -4.79 -7.12 2.89
N GLN A 372 -4.87 -7.84 1.77
CA GLN A 372 -3.97 -7.69 0.64
C GLN A 372 -4.32 -6.47 -0.22
N PHE A 373 -5.60 -6.16 -0.33
CA PHE A 373 -6.12 -5.01 -1.06
C PHE A 373 -5.99 -3.71 -0.25
N HIS A 374 -6.34 -2.60 -0.88
CA HIS A 374 -6.19 -1.24 -0.35
C HIS A 374 -7.53 -0.65 0.09
N PRO A 375 -7.92 -0.74 1.37
CA PRO A 375 -9.18 -0.16 1.87
C PRO A 375 -9.16 1.37 1.95
N GLU A 376 -7.96 1.98 1.89
CA GLU A 376 -7.73 3.43 1.85
C GLU A 376 -7.88 4.03 0.45
N ALA A 377 -8.07 3.22 -0.59
CA ALA A 377 -8.00 3.66 -1.98
C ALA A 377 -8.91 4.85 -2.28
N CYS A 378 -8.35 5.91 -2.87
CA CYS A 378 -9.06 7.14 -3.22
C CYS A 378 -9.52 7.15 -4.69
N GLY A 379 -8.70 6.62 -5.60
CA GLY A 379 -9.02 6.49 -7.02
C GLY A 379 -9.81 5.24 -7.41
N GLY A 380 -10.34 4.52 -6.43
CA GLY A 380 -11.05 3.25 -6.60
C GLY A 380 -12.29 3.12 -5.73
N PRO A 381 -12.87 1.91 -5.63
CA PRO A 381 -14.05 1.67 -4.81
C PRO A 381 -13.76 1.86 -3.32
N HIS A 382 -14.71 2.43 -2.59
CA HIS A 382 -14.64 2.65 -1.14
C HIS A 382 -15.32 1.55 -0.33
N ASP A 383 -15.69 0.45 -0.96
CA ASP A 383 -16.52 -0.62 -0.39
C ASP A 383 -15.92 -1.26 0.87
N THR A 384 -14.60 -1.20 1.03
CA THR A 384 -13.86 -1.85 2.12
C THR A 384 -13.31 -0.87 3.18
N ASN A 385 -13.65 0.41 3.08
CA ASN A 385 -13.16 1.45 3.99
C ASN A 385 -13.59 1.21 5.45
N PHE A 386 -14.68 0.46 5.70
CA PHE A 386 -15.14 0.05 7.02
C PHE A 386 -14.10 -0.78 7.82
N LEU A 387 -13.06 -1.29 7.17
CA LEU A 387 -11.99 -2.05 7.86
C LEU A 387 -11.18 -1.16 8.81
N PHE A 388 -11.11 0.15 8.56
CA PHE A 388 -10.55 1.10 9.53
C PHE A 388 -11.45 1.21 10.78
N ASP A 389 -12.78 1.18 10.61
CA ASP A 389 -13.73 1.19 11.73
C ASP A 389 -13.65 -0.12 12.53
N ARG A 390 -13.46 -1.27 11.83
CA ARG A 390 -13.19 -2.56 12.47
C ARG A 390 -11.91 -2.50 13.33
N PHE A 391 -10.84 -1.89 12.83
CA PHE A 391 -9.59 -1.73 13.57
C PHE A 391 -9.79 -0.90 14.83
N LEU A 392 -10.47 0.25 14.73
CA LEU A 392 -10.78 1.09 15.90
C LEU A 392 -11.69 0.37 16.90
N LYS A 393 -12.66 -0.39 16.43
CA LYS A 393 -13.50 -1.20 17.32
C LYS A 393 -12.66 -2.20 18.11
N MET A 394 -11.68 -2.86 17.50
CA MET A 394 -10.77 -3.78 18.22
C MET A 394 -9.97 -3.05 19.30
N ILE A 395 -9.58 -1.79 19.08
CA ILE A 395 -8.89 -0.96 20.10
C ILE A 395 -9.86 -0.67 21.25
N ILE A 396 -11.06 -0.20 20.97
CA ILE A 396 -12.09 0.12 21.98
C ILE A 396 -12.49 -1.13 22.77
N ASP A 397 -12.69 -2.29 22.11
CA ASP A 397 -13.06 -3.53 22.76
C ASP A 397 -11.92 -4.02 23.69
N SER A 398 -10.65 -3.74 23.34
CA SER A 398 -9.51 -4.03 24.19
C SER A 398 -9.44 -3.11 25.42
N GLU A 399 -9.97 -1.90 25.36
CA GLU A 399 -10.05 -0.94 26.45
C GLU A 399 -11.25 -1.23 27.39
N THR A 400 -12.45 -1.44 26.86
CA THR A 400 -13.69 -1.64 27.63
C THR A 400 -13.71 -2.96 28.41
N SER A 401 -13.04 -3.99 27.92
CA SER A 401 -12.86 -5.24 28.70
C SER A 401 -12.09 -5.01 30.01
N SER A 402 -11.41 -3.86 30.18
CA SER A 402 -10.69 -3.46 31.37
C SER A 402 -11.52 -2.68 32.38
N GLU A 403 -12.41 -1.82 31.91
CA GLU A 403 -13.25 -0.97 32.79
C GLU A 403 -14.28 -1.79 33.56
N LEU A 404 -14.94 -2.74 32.90
CA LEU A 404 -15.93 -3.64 33.51
C LEU A 404 -15.36 -4.48 34.64
N GLN A 405 -14.08 -4.86 34.62
CA GLN A 405 -13.44 -5.63 35.71
C GLN A 405 -12.88 -4.74 36.81
N GLY A 406 -12.51 -3.50 36.51
CA GLY A 406 -12.16 -2.49 37.52
C GLY A 406 -13.35 -2.17 38.43
N GLU A 407 -14.54 -2.06 37.90
CA GLU A 407 -15.78 -1.85 38.69
C GLU A 407 -16.17 -3.08 39.50
N ILE A 408 -16.06 -4.31 38.96
CA ILE A 408 -16.38 -5.56 39.69
C ILE A 408 -15.44 -5.75 40.88
N ASN A 409 -14.15 -5.43 40.79
CA ASN A 409 -13.20 -5.53 41.89
C ASN A 409 -13.42 -4.44 42.95
N CYS A 410 -13.99 -3.27 42.61
CA CYS A 410 -14.35 -2.23 43.58
C CYS A 410 -15.58 -2.59 44.41
N TYR A 411 -16.48 -3.44 43.89
CA TYR A 411 -17.65 -3.95 44.62
C TYR A 411 -17.39 -5.22 45.43
N ALA A 412 -16.31 -5.93 45.15
CA ALA A 412 -15.95 -7.16 45.88
C ALA A 412 -15.12 -6.90 47.15
N THR A 413 -14.70 -5.64 47.39
CA THR A 413 -13.90 -5.23 48.58
C THR A 413 -14.67 -4.27 49.51
N LYS A 414 -15.97 -4.19 49.40
CA LYS A 414 -16.88 -3.63 50.38
C LYS A 414 -17.84 -4.72 50.84
#